data_2b3d7c066519754a8d3ade665ec3ef38
#
_entry.id   2b3d7c066519754a8d3ade665ec3ef38
#
_cell.length_a   1.000
_cell.length_b   1.000
_cell.length_c   1.000
_cell.angle_alpha   90.00
_cell.angle_beta   90.00
_cell.angle_gamma   90.00
#
_symmetry.space_group_name_H-M   'P 1'
#
loop_
_entity.id
_entity.type
_entity.pdbx_description
1 polymer ?
#
loop_
_entity_poly.entity_id
_entity_poly.type
_entity_poly.pdbx_seq_one_letter_code
_entity_poly.pdbx_strand_id
1 'polypeptide(L)'
;MLSDFALRAAGEDVAFSVVTLIELAHGAARADTPERKIMRRQFLQELTMALPVHPVTVPVALRAGQIDGESGAKGIRIALSDLLIGVTAPELDYRVATANLRHFQLVPELEILHF
;
A
#
# COMPACT_ATOMS: atom_id res chain seq x y z
N MET A 1 8.76 -12.21 9.11
CA MET A 1 8.12 -11.25 8.20
C MET A 1 7.94 -9.89 8.81
N LEU A 2 7.21 -9.76 9.91
CA LEU A 2 7.03 -8.49 10.60
C LEU A 2 8.36 -7.96 11.17
N SER A 3 9.21 -8.82 11.69
CA SER A 3 10.53 -8.44 12.21
C SER A 3 11.47 -7.89 11.14
N ASP A 4 11.46 -8.46 9.94
CA ASP A 4 12.26 -7.95 8.82
C ASP A 4 11.77 -6.57 8.38
N PHE A 5 10.47 -6.40 8.33
CA PHE A 5 9.85 -5.12 8.03
C PHE A 5 10.21 -4.07 9.09
N ALA A 6 10.13 -4.45 10.38
CA ALA A 6 10.47 -3.56 11.49
C ALA A 6 11.94 -3.13 11.45
N LEU A 7 12.85 -4.02 11.10
CA LEU A 7 14.27 -3.69 10.95
C LEU A 7 14.50 -2.69 9.83
N ARG A 8 13.86 -2.90 8.69
CA ARG A 8 13.99 -2.01 7.52
C ARG A 8 13.34 -0.64 7.74
N ALA A 9 12.29 -0.60 8.54
CA ALA A 9 11.54 0.61 8.84
C ALA A 9 12.00 1.30 10.12
N ALA A 10 13.08 0.83 10.76
CA ALA A 10 13.58 1.38 12.01
C ALA A 10 13.84 2.88 11.90
N GLY A 11 13.29 3.66 12.84
CA GLY A 11 13.41 5.12 12.86
C GLY A 11 12.40 5.86 11.99
N GLU A 12 11.55 5.16 11.24
CA GLU A 12 10.49 5.77 10.44
C GLU A 12 9.12 5.55 11.11
N ASP A 13 8.23 6.53 10.97
CA ASP A 13 6.82 6.34 11.30
C ASP A 13 6.18 5.53 10.19
N VAL A 14 5.58 4.40 10.54
CA VAL A 14 5.03 3.45 9.58
C VAL A 14 3.53 3.29 9.78
N ALA A 15 2.80 3.26 8.68
CA ALA A 15 1.37 3.00 8.65
C ALA A 15 1.01 2.25 7.36
N PHE A 16 -0.19 1.69 7.33
CA PHE A 16 -0.72 1.01 6.15
C PHE A 16 -1.94 1.74 5.61
N SER A 17 -2.10 1.68 4.29
CA SER A 17 -3.38 1.98 3.66
C SER A 17 -4.33 0.79 3.86
N VAL A 18 -5.62 1.08 4.03
CA VAL A 18 -6.67 0.05 4.02
C VAL A 18 -6.63 -0.78 2.72
N VAL A 19 -6.18 -0.21 1.62
CA VAL A 19 -6.01 -0.91 0.34
C VAL A 19 -4.94 -2.00 0.44
N THR A 20 -3.85 -1.74 1.14
CA THR A 20 -2.83 -2.76 1.40
C THR A 20 -3.40 -3.93 2.19
N LEU A 21 -4.28 -3.67 3.16
CA LEU A 21 -4.96 -4.74 3.89
C LEU A 21 -5.85 -5.59 2.98
N ILE A 22 -6.55 -4.97 2.03
CA ILE A 22 -7.36 -5.69 1.05
C ILE A 22 -6.48 -6.65 0.25
N GLU A 23 -5.34 -6.18 -0.24
CA GLU A 23 -4.41 -7.00 -1.00
C GLU A 23 -3.85 -8.16 -0.18
N LEU A 24 -3.45 -7.89 1.05
CA LEU A 24 -2.92 -8.91 1.95
C LEU A 24 -4.00 -9.94 2.34
N ALA A 25 -5.22 -9.49 2.60
CA ALA A 25 -6.34 -10.38 2.89
C ALA A 25 -6.69 -11.26 1.68
N HIS A 26 -6.67 -10.70 0.47
CA HIS A 26 -6.83 -11.45 -0.76
C HIS A 26 -5.76 -12.54 -0.88
N GLY A 27 -4.50 -12.18 -0.66
CA GLY A 27 -3.38 -13.12 -0.69
C GLY A 27 -3.52 -14.24 0.34
N ALA A 28 -4.01 -13.93 1.55
CA ALA A 28 -4.26 -14.93 2.57
C ALA A 28 -5.36 -15.90 2.16
N ALA A 29 -6.46 -15.40 1.58
CA ALA A 29 -7.57 -16.23 1.10
C ALA A 29 -7.16 -17.12 -0.07
N ARG A 30 -6.19 -16.68 -0.88
CA ARG A 30 -5.69 -17.41 -2.06
C ARG A 30 -4.49 -18.29 -1.78
N ALA A 31 -4.01 -18.36 -0.55
CA ALA A 31 -2.89 -19.22 -0.20
C ALA A 31 -3.18 -20.68 -0.53
N ASP A 32 -2.17 -21.39 -1.00
CA ASP A 32 -2.31 -22.73 -1.58
C ASP A 32 -2.34 -23.87 -0.55
N THR A 33 -2.02 -23.58 0.71
CA THR A 33 -2.10 -24.57 1.79
C THR A 33 -2.83 -24.01 3.01
N PRO A 34 -3.48 -24.87 3.82
CA PRO A 34 -4.10 -24.40 5.07
C PRO A 34 -3.11 -23.75 6.04
N GLU A 35 -1.88 -24.24 6.09
CA GLU A 35 -0.83 -23.69 6.95
C GLU A 35 -0.46 -22.27 6.54
N ARG A 36 -0.32 -22.02 5.24
CA ARG A 36 -0.02 -20.68 4.73
C ARG A 36 -1.18 -19.71 4.94
N LYS A 37 -2.43 -20.19 4.80
CA LYS A 37 -3.60 -19.36 5.11
C LYS A 37 -3.58 -18.89 6.56
N ILE A 38 -3.31 -19.80 7.48
CA ILE A 38 -3.23 -19.49 8.91
C ILE A 38 -2.11 -18.48 9.17
N MET A 39 -0.92 -18.70 8.64
CA MET A 39 0.23 -17.82 8.83
C MET A 39 -0.05 -16.42 8.31
N ARG A 40 -0.66 -16.29 7.14
CA ARG A 40 -0.96 -14.99 6.53
C ARG A 40 -2.06 -14.26 7.28
N ARG A 41 -3.05 -14.97 7.80
CA ARG A 41 -4.09 -14.38 8.66
C ARG A 41 -3.52 -13.86 9.98
N GLN A 42 -2.62 -14.62 10.58
CA GLN A 42 -1.94 -14.21 11.81
C GLN A 42 -1.10 -12.95 11.56
N PHE A 43 -0.40 -12.90 10.45
CA PHE A 43 0.38 -11.72 10.06
C PHE A 43 -0.51 -10.49 9.90
N LEU A 44 -1.68 -10.63 9.26
CA LEU A 44 -2.65 -9.54 9.14
C LEU A 44 -3.12 -9.03 10.50
N GLN A 45 -3.42 -9.95 11.42
CA GLN A 45 -3.83 -9.57 12.78
C GLN A 45 -2.73 -8.81 13.50
N GLU A 46 -1.48 -9.27 13.39
CA GLU A 46 -0.33 -8.59 13.98
C GLU A 46 -0.16 -7.18 13.42
N LEU A 47 -0.28 -7.02 12.12
CA LEU A 47 -0.16 -5.71 11.46
C LEU A 47 -1.22 -4.73 11.94
N THR A 48 -2.48 -5.16 11.98
CA THR A 48 -3.59 -4.29 12.38
C THR A 48 -3.54 -3.89 13.85
N MET A 49 -2.91 -4.71 14.69
CA MET A 49 -2.70 -4.40 16.10
C MET A 49 -1.48 -3.53 16.34
N ALA A 50 -0.45 -3.64 15.50
CA ALA A 50 0.83 -2.98 15.71
C ALA A 50 0.93 -1.60 15.07
N LEU A 51 0.24 -1.35 13.96
CA LEU A 51 0.43 -0.17 13.14
C LEU A 51 -0.91 0.49 12.76
N PRO A 52 -0.91 1.83 12.61
CA PRO A 52 -2.10 2.53 12.13
C PRO A 52 -2.48 2.09 10.72
N VAL A 53 -3.78 2.05 10.46
CA VAL A 53 -4.34 1.78 9.14
C VAL A 53 -5.14 3.01 8.71
N HIS A 54 -4.80 3.57 7.55
CA HIS A 54 -5.47 4.75 7.04
C HIS A 54 -6.50 4.39 5.98
N PRO A 55 -7.72 4.93 6.08
CA PRO A 55 -8.77 4.71 5.08
C PRO A 55 -8.50 5.49 3.80
N VAL A 56 -9.21 5.13 2.74
CA VAL A 56 -9.32 5.97 1.56
C VAL A 56 -10.33 7.07 1.86
N THR A 57 -9.86 8.30 1.94
CA THR A 57 -10.69 9.47 2.24
C THR A 57 -11.31 10.06 0.96
N VAL A 58 -12.26 10.96 1.12
CA VAL A 58 -12.83 11.70 -0.03
C VAL A 58 -11.77 12.48 -0.80
N PRO A 59 -10.88 13.27 -0.15
CA PRO A 59 -9.80 13.94 -0.88
C PRO A 59 -8.89 12.99 -1.66
N VAL A 60 -8.52 11.86 -1.06
CA VAL A 60 -7.71 10.83 -1.73
C VAL A 60 -8.44 10.25 -2.95
N ALA A 61 -9.71 9.93 -2.80
CA ALA A 61 -10.51 9.38 -3.90
C ALA A 61 -10.62 10.36 -5.08
N LEU A 62 -10.86 11.62 -4.80
CA LEU A 62 -10.94 12.66 -5.83
C LEU A 62 -9.61 12.87 -6.53
N ARG A 63 -8.52 12.91 -5.79
CA ARG A 63 -7.17 13.05 -6.36
C ARG A 63 -6.79 11.84 -7.21
N ALA A 64 -7.07 10.64 -6.72
CA ALA A 64 -6.82 9.40 -7.45
C ALA A 64 -7.59 9.36 -8.77
N GLY A 65 -8.87 9.74 -8.74
CA GLY A 65 -9.69 9.80 -9.94
C GLY A 65 -9.17 10.80 -10.96
N GLN A 66 -8.71 11.97 -10.50
CA GLN A 66 -8.09 12.97 -11.37
C GLN A 66 -6.83 12.42 -12.05
N ILE A 67 -5.93 11.82 -11.28
CA ILE A 67 -4.69 11.25 -11.82
C ILE A 67 -5.01 10.13 -12.82
N ASP A 68 -5.94 9.25 -12.47
CA ASP A 68 -6.34 8.15 -13.34
C ASP A 68 -6.87 8.66 -14.68
N GLY A 69 -7.74 9.67 -14.66
CA GLY A 69 -8.29 10.28 -15.86
C GLY A 69 -7.23 10.97 -16.71
N GLU A 70 -6.36 11.76 -16.11
CA GLU A 70 -5.28 12.47 -16.82
C GLU A 70 -4.25 11.51 -17.40
N SER A 71 -3.87 10.49 -16.64
CA SER A 71 -2.92 9.45 -17.09
C SER A 71 -3.52 8.61 -18.20
N GLY A 72 -4.79 8.22 -18.07
CA GLY A 72 -5.51 7.47 -19.09
C GLY A 72 -5.60 8.21 -20.42
N ALA A 73 -5.82 9.52 -20.38
CA ALA A 73 -5.84 10.37 -21.58
C ALA A 73 -4.49 10.36 -22.33
N LYS A 74 -3.40 10.09 -21.61
CA LYS A 74 -2.04 9.96 -22.19
C LYS A 74 -1.67 8.52 -22.52
N GLY A 75 -2.60 7.57 -22.38
CA GLY A 75 -2.33 6.15 -22.59
C GLY A 75 -1.55 5.49 -21.46
N ILE A 76 -1.45 6.12 -20.31
CA ILE A 76 -0.75 5.59 -19.14
C ILE A 76 -1.76 4.95 -18.21
N ARG A 77 -1.52 3.69 -17.83
CA ARG A 77 -2.37 2.96 -16.89
C ARG A 77 -1.63 2.71 -15.60
N ILE A 78 -2.25 3.12 -14.49
CA ILE A 78 -1.77 2.85 -13.14
C ILE A 78 -2.81 1.94 -12.48
N ALA A 79 -2.36 0.83 -11.88
CA ALA A 79 -3.28 -0.05 -11.17
C ALA A 79 -3.98 0.71 -10.05
N LEU A 80 -5.29 0.50 -9.88
CA LEU A 80 -6.09 1.27 -8.93
C LEU A 80 -5.55 1.17 -7.50
N SER A 81 -5.16 -0.03 -7.05
CA SER A 81 -4.59 -0.22 -5.72
C SER A 81 -3.31 0.58 -5.51
N ASP A 82 -2.40 0.57 -6.48
CA ASP A 82 -1.15 1.33 -6.42
C ASP A 82 -1.42 2.83 -6.40
N LEU A 83 -2.39 3.27 -7.19
CA LEU A 83 -2.79 4.67 -7.24
C LEU A 83 -3.35 5.13 -5.90
N LEU A 84 -4.24 4.36 -5.29
CA LEU A 84 -4.82 4.70 -3.99
C LEU A 84 -3.78 4.73 -2.88
N ILE A 85 -2.90 3.75 -2.82
CA ILE A 85 -1.79 3.73 -1.86
C ILE A 85 -0.87 4.93 -2.09
N GLY A 86 -0.49 5.17 -3.34
CA GLY A 86 0.42 6.24 -3.72
C GLY A 86 -0.12 7.64 -3.48
N VAL A 87 -1.44 7.84 -3.57
CA VAL A 87 -2.09 9.14 -3.29
C VAL A 87 -2.29 9.34 -1.79
N THR A 88 -2.59 8.27 -1.05
CA THR A 88 -2.77 8.36 0.41
C THR A 88 -1.49 8.83 1.11
N ALA A 89 -0.33 8.35 0.68
CA ALA A 89 0.93 8.64 1.33
C ALA A 89 1.26 10.15 1.37
N PRO A 90 1.30 10.89 0.25
CA PRO A 90 1.60 12.33 0.31
C PRO A 90 0.52 13.15 1.02
N GLU A 91 -0.74 12.76 0.95
CA GLU A 91 -1.81 13.45 1.69
C GLU A 91 -1.56 13.43 3.20
N LEU A 92 -0.90 12.39 3.70
CA LEU A 92 -0.58 12.21 5.11
C LEU A 92 0.89 12.48 5.42
N ASP A 93 1.63 13.02 4.46
CA ASP A 93 3.06 13.32 4.59
C ASP A 93 3.91 12.05 4.84
N TYR A 94 3.50 10.93 4.26
CA TYR A 94 4.25 9.68 4.27
C TYR A 94 4.95 9.43 2.94
N ARG A 95 5.97 8.60 2.98
CA ARG A 95 6.56 7.97 1.79
C ARG A 95 6.00 6.56 1.63
N VAL A 96 5.98 6.06 0.40
CA VAL A 96 5.65 4.65 0.16
C VAL A 96 6.91 3.81 0.25
N ALA A 97 6.90 2.83 1.14
CA ALA A 97 7.97 1.84 1.27
C ALA A 97 7.61 0.62 0.44
N THR A 98 8.42 0.30 -0.55
CA THR A 98 8.15 -0.81 -1.46
C THR A 98 9.44 -1.45 -1.99
N ALA A 99 9.41 -2.76 -2.20
CA ALA A 99 10.45 -3.47 -2.94
C ALA A 99 10.19 -3.42 -4.46
N ASN A 100 9.03 -2.91 -4.88
CA ASN A 100 8.62 -2.89 -6.28
C ASN A 100 8.44 -1.46 -6.78
N LEU A 101 9.56 -0.83 -7.11
CA LEU A 101 9.62 0.57 -7.53
C LEU A 101 8.72 0.87 -8.73
N ARG A 102 8.64 -0.06 -9.70
CA ARG A 102 7.87 0.15 -10.94
C ARG A 102 6.40 0.43 -10.69
N HIS A 103 5.81 -0.14 -9.64
CA HIS A 103 4.39 0.03 -9.34
C HIS A 103 4.04 1.47 -9.01
N PHE A 104 4.99 2.24 -8.46
CA PHE A 104 4.70 3.56 -7.91
C PHE A 104 5.36 4.71 -8.66
N GLN A 105 6.28 4.45 -9.58
CA GLN A 105 7.00 5.51 -10.33
C GLN A 105 6.09 6.41 -11.13
N LEU A 106 4.93 5.91 -11.57
CA LEU A 106 3.99 6.67 -12.40
C LEU A 106 3.08 7.58 -11.58
N VAL A 107 3.06 7.45 -10.25
CA VAL A 107 2.24 8.29 -9.38
C VAL A 107 2.94 9.62 -9.15
N PRO A 108 2.31 10.77 -9.53
CA PRO A 108 2.93 12.08 -9.36
C PRO A 108 3.15 12.43 -7.90
N GLU A 109 4.20 13.21 -7.62
CA GLU A 109 4.47 13.81 -6.31
C GLU A 109 4.75 12.80 -5.19
N LEU A 110 4.90 11.53 -5.52
CA LEU A 110 5.11 10.47 -4.54
C LEU A 110 6.60 10.31 -4.21
N GLU A 111 6.93 10.39 -2.92
CA GLU A 111 8.23 10.00 -2.42
C GLU A 111 8.25 8.50 -2.13
N ILE A 112 9.25 7.81 -2.62
CA ILE A 112 9.38 6.36 -2.51
C ILE A 112 10.64 6.01 -1.73
N LEU A 113 10.47 5.12 -0.74
CA LEU A 113 11.57 4.45 -0.07
C LEU A 113 11.68 3.06 -0.65
N HIS A 114 12.71 2.83 -1.45
CA HIS A 114 12.93 1.54 -2.11
C HIS A 114 13.80 0.62 -1.23
N PHE A 115 13.35 -0.60 -1.04
CA PHE A 115 14.09 -1.60 -0.29
C PHE A 115 15.08 -2.37 -1.16
#